data_2076e5b134fa5c35aaa27776a452438b
#
_entry.id   2076e5b134fa5c35aaa27776a452438b
#
_cell.length_a   1.000
_cell.length_b   1.000
_cell.length_c   1.000
_cell.angle_alpha   90.00
_cell.angle_beta   90.00
_cell.angle_gamma   90.00
#
_symmetry.space_group_name_H-M   'P 1'
#
loop_
_entity.id
_entity.type
_entity.pdbx_description
1 polymer ?
#
loop_
_entity_poly.entity_id
_entity_poly.type
_entity_poly.pdbx_seq_one_letter_code
_entity_poly.pdbx_strand_id
1 'polypeptide(L)'
;MTLIIVLITTAVSLLAFRNHRLMDQLIFNPFVTRVRKEWYRFLSCGLLHADFFHLLVNMYVLYSFGQMVESYYGAVFGGKGTFMFVFLYLSSIAAANISTYKKYNTVPSYNALGASGGVSAIVFTAILFDPFQMVMIFPIPIHFPLVLFGVGYLIYSYYMSNRSGSDNINHEAHFYGSLHGIIFTIAFKPEVGKAFISQVINWFS
;
A
#
# COMPACT_ATOMS: atom_id res chain seq x y z
N MET A 1 12.66 -3.08 9.84
CA MET A 1 12.29 -1.78 9.21
C MET A 1 10.83 -1.44 9.37
N THR A 2 9.95 -2.42 9.29
CA THR A 2 8.49 -2.24 9.46
C THR A 2 8.14 -1.37 10.67
N LEU A 3 8.66 -1.70 11.85
CA LEU A 3 8.38 -0.93 13.07
C LEU A 3 8.83 0.54 12.95
N ILE A 4 9.96 0.81 12.33
CA ILE A 4 10.47 2.18 12.12
C ILE A 4 9.51 2.97 11.23
N ILE A 5 9.04 2.38 10.13
CA ILE A 5 8.07 3.02 9.22
C ILE A 5 6.76 3.30 9.96
N VAL A 6 6.26 2.33 10.73
CA VAL A 6 5.04 2.50 11.54
C VAL A 6 5.18 3.65 12.54
N LEU A 7 6.29 3.71 13.27
CA LEU A 7 6.54 4.75 14.28
C LEU A 7 6.65 6.15 13.64
N ILE A 8 7.43 6.28 12.55
CA ILE A 8 7.58 7.57 11.85
C ILE A 8 6.23 8.02 11.27
N THR A 9 5.51 7.13 10.58
CA THR A 9 4.21 7.45 9.97
C THR A 9 3.18 7.84 11.03
N THR A 10 3.13 7.11 12.14
CA THR A 10 2.25 7.44 13.27
C THR A 10 2.58 8.81 13.86
N ALA A 11 3.86 9.09 14.14
CA ALA A 11 4.27 10.36 14.70
C ALA A 11 3.93 11.55 13.78
N VAL A 12 4.24 11.44 12.48
CA VAL A 12 3.94 12.50 11.50
C VAL A 12 2.43 12.72 11.35
N SER A 13 1.63 11.64 11.26
CA SER A 13 0.17 11.75 11.16
C SER A 13 -0.45 12.42 12.39
N LEU A 14 -0.04 12.03 13.60
CA LEU A 14 -0.54 12.62 14.85
C LEU A 14 -0.17 14.10 14.96
N LEU A 15 1.02 14.49 14.53
CA LEU A 15 1.42 15.89 14.45
C LEU A 15 0.59 16.67 13.42
N ALA A 16 0.35 16.07 12.25
CA ALA A 16 -0.41 16.69 11.17
C ALA A 16 -1.89 16.90 11.53
N PHE A 17 -2.50 16.03 12.35
CA PHE A 17 -3.89 16.23 12.85
C PHE A 17 -4.08 17.53 13.63
N ARG A 18 -3.00 18.04 14.24
CA ARG A 18 -3.00 19.29 15.01
C ARG A 18 -2.32 20.46 14.28
N ASN A 19 -1.72 20.21 13.12
CA ASN A 19 -0.93 21.20 12.38
C ASN A 19 -1.32 21.20 10.89
N HIS A 20 -2.31 22.05 10.55
CA HIS A 20 -2.79 22.20 9.19
C HIS A 20 -1.66 22.58 8.21
N ARG A 21 -0.69 23.37 8.62
CA ARG A 21 0.45 23.74 7.76
C ARG A 21 1.29 22.52 7.40
N LEU A 22 1.54 21.62 8.34
CA LEU A 22 2.25 20.36 8.08
C LEU A 22 1.43 19.46 7.15
N MET A 23 0.12 19.36 7.40
CA MET A 23 -0.81 18.64 6.52
C MET A 23 -0.71 19.16 5.07
N ASP A 24 -0.84 20.47 4.86
CA ASP A 24 -0.82 21.10 3.55
C ASP A 24 0.52 20.96 2.83
N GLN A 25 1.62 20.95 3.58
CA GLN A 25 2.96 20.75 3.02
C GLN A 25 3.20 19.34 2.52
N LEU A 26 2.65 18.32 3.18
CA LEU A 26 2.95 16.92 2.89
C LEU A 26 1.87 16.22 2.04
N ILE A 27 0.62 16.72 2.02
CA ILE A 27 -0.49 16.13 1.28
C ILE A 27 -0.21 16.11 -0.23
N PHE A 28 -0.63 15.05 -0.91
CA PHE A 28 -0.53 14.96 -2.36
C PHE A 28 -1.64 15.77 -3.03
N ASN A 29 -1.28 16.95 -3.50
CA ASN A 29 -2.11 17.73 -4.39
C ASN A 29 -1.47 17.69 -5.79
N PRO A 30 -2.06 16.98 -6.76
CA PRO A 30 -1.50 16.83 -8.11
C PRO A 30 -1.28 18.16 -8.85
N PHE A 31 -2.19 19.12 -8.68
CA PHE A 31 -2.06 20.46 -9.29
C PHE A 31 -0.87 21.23 -8.71
N VAL A 32 -0.75 21.29 -7.38
CA VAL A 32 0.39 21.95 -6.72
C VAL A 32 1.71 21.26 -7.09
N THR A 33 1.72 19.93 -7.08
CA THR A 33 2.89 19.14 -7.50
C THR A 33 3.34 19.53 -8.92
N ARG A 34 2.41 19.67 -9.86
CA ARG A 34 2.72 20.09 -11.24
C ARG A 34 3.26 21.53 -11.31
N VAL A 35 2.54 22.47 -10.67
CA VAL A 35 2.84 23.90 -10.79
C VAL A 35 4.12 24.30 -10.06
N ARG A 36 4.30 23.79 -8.82
CA ARG A 36 5.44 24.11 -7.96
C ARG A 36 6.60 23.15 -8.07
N LYS A 37 6.45 22.05 -8.86
CA LYS A 37 7.47 20.98 -8.98
C LYS A 37 7.76 20.28 -7.66
N GLU A 38 6.78 20.18 -6.75
CA GLU A 38 6.91 19.58 -5.42
C GLU A 38 6.71 18.04 -5.51
N TRP A 39 7.60 17.36 -6.25
CA TRP A 39 7.51 15.90 -6.53
C TRP A 39 7.62 15.03 -5.27
N TYR A 40 8.20 15.56 -4.19
CA TYR A 40 8.27 14.86 -2.91
C TYR A 40 6.89 14.47 -2.37
N ARG A 41 5.81 15.16 -2.80
CA ARG A 41 4.42 14.89 -2.40
C ARG A 41 3.94 13.51 -2.84
N PHE A 42 4.55 12.90 -3.86
CA PHE A 42 4.29 11.51 -4.24
C PHE A 42 4.61 10.52 -3.13
N LEU A 43 5.57 10.85 -2.26
CA LEU A 43 6.00 10.02 -1.14
C LEU A 43 5.49 10.53 0.21
N SER A 44 5.57 11.86 0.44
CA SER A 44 5.25 12.43 1.74
C SER A 44 3.80 12.25 2.15
N CYS A 45 2.87 12.16 1.19
CA CYS A 45 1.46 11.86 1.47
C CYS A 45 1.27 10.50 2.16
N GLY A 46 2.17 9.56 1.97
CA GLY A 46 2.17 8.27 2.68
C GLY A 46 2.44 8.38 4.19
N LEU A 47 2.90 9.53 4.67
CA LEU A 47 3.06 9.81 6.10
C LEU A 47 1.81 10.41 6.75
N LEU A 48 0.77 10.71 5.95
CA LEU A 48 -0.44 11.38 6.40
C LEU A 48 -1.64 10.45 6.35
N HIS A 49 -2.59 10.70 7.25
CA HIS A 49 -3.88 10.01 7.28
C HIS A 49 -5.00 11.02 7.49
N ALA A 50 -6.23 10.68 7.04
CA ALA A 50 -7.38 11.58 7.14
C ALA A 50 -7.88 11.70 8.59
N ASP A 51 -7.84 10.59 9.32
CA ASP A 51 -8.31 10.47 10.69
C ASP A 51 -7.58 9.35 11.44
N PHE A 52 -7.89 9.24 12.74
CA PHE A 52 -7.26 8.25 13.62
C PHE A 52 -7.59 6.81 13.21
N PHE A 53 -8.80 6.52 12.76
CA PHE A 53 -9.20 5.17 12.37
C PHE A 53 -8.46 4.74 11.08
N HIS A 54 -8.35 5.64 10.11
CA HIS A 54 -7.57 5.42 8.89
C HIS A 54 -6.09 5.14 9.21
N LEU A 55 -5.50 5.91 10.13
CA LEU A 55 -4.13 5.67 10.61
C LEU A 55 -4.00 4.30 11.29
N LEU A 56 -4.92 3.99 12.22
CA LEU A 56 -4.89 2.75 12.99
C LEU A 56 -4.92 1.51 12.08
N VAL A 57 -5.87 1.48 11.14
CA VAL A 57 -6.01 0.35 10.21
C VAL A 57 -4.77 0.19 9.33
N ASN A 58 -4.25 1.28 8.74
CA ASN A 58 -3.04 1.19 7.91
C ASN A 58 -1.84 0.71 8.71
N MET A 59 -1.61 1.22 9.91
CA MET A 59 -0.46 0.84 10.75
C MET A 59 -0.60 -0.58 11.28
N TYR A 60 -1.80 -1.03 11.62
CA TYR A 60 -2.05 -2.41 12.02
C TYR A 60 -1.74 -3.39 10.88
N VAL A 61 -2.25 -3.13 9.67
CA VAL A 61 -2.01 -3.97 8.50
C VAL A 61 -0.52 -3.94 8.11
N LEU A 62 0.10 -2.75 8.09
CA LEU A 62 1.52 -2.62 7.80
C LEU A 62 2.39 -3.36 8.83
N TYR A 63 2.06 -3.26 10.12
CA TYR A 63 2.79 -3.97 11.17
C TYR A 63 2.68 -5.49 11.00
N SER A 64 1.47 -6.00 10.77
CA SER A 64 1.20 -7.43 10.64
C SER A 64 1.88 -8.03 9.40
N PHE A 65 1.58 -7.51 8.22
CA PHE A 65 2.11 -8.04 6.96
C PHE A 65 3.52 -7.56 6.64
N GLY A 66 3.90 -6.39 7.11
CA GLY A 66 5.22 -5.83 6.86
C GLY A 66 6.33 -6.66 7.48
N GLN A 67 6.15 -7.18 8.71
CA GLN A 67 7.13 -8.05 9.33
C GLN A 67 7.30 -9.37 8.55
N MET A 68 6.19 -9.92 8.04
CA MET A 68 6.23 -11.13 7.21
C MET A 68 7.02 -10.89 5.92
N VAL A 69 6.69 -9.83 5.18
CA VAL A 69 7.37 -9.48 3.92
C VAL A 69 8.84 -9.13 4.17
N GLU A 70 9.15 -8.43 5.25
CA GLU A 70 10.53 -8.13 5.65
C GLU A 70 11.34 -9.43 5.88
N SER A 71 10.73 -10.44 6.53
CA SER A 71 11.32 -11.76 6.72
C SER A 71 11.50 -12.50 5.40
N TYR A 72 10.46 -12.55 4.56
CA TYR A 72 10.51 -13.19 3.25
C TYR A 72 11.58 -12.54 2.35
N TYR A 73 11.66 -11.21 2.34
CA TYR A 73 12.66 -10.50 1.58
C TYR A 73 14.08 -10.72 2.13
N GLY A 74 14.23 -10.86 3.45
CA GLY A 74 15.48 -11.29 4.05
C GLY A 74 15.93 -12.66 3.55
N ALA A 75 15.00 -13.62 3.45
CA ALA A 75 15.29 -14.96 2.95
C ALA A 75 15.66 -14.99 1.46
N VAL A 76 14.93 -14.24 0.59
CA VAL A 76 15.14 -14.33 -0.87
C VAL A 76 16.17 -13.35 -1.41
N PHE A 77 16.42 -12.23 -0.74
CA PHE A 77 17.39 -11.19 -1.16
C PHE A 77 18.65 -11.13 -0.28
N GLY A 78 18.70 -11.92 0.82
CA GLY A 78 19.82 -11.93 1.75
C GLY A 78 20.08 -10.55 2.33
N GLY A 79 21.34 -10.11 2.36
CA GLY A 79 21.73 -8.82 2.92
C GLY A 79 21.09 -7.58 2.28
N LYS A 80 20.44 -7.74 1.10
CA LYS A 80 19.68 -6.66 0.44
C LYS A 80 18.19 -6.65 0.82
N GLY A 81 17.71 -7.61 1.60
CA GLY A 81 16.29 -7.79 1.92
C GLY A 81 15.66 -6.53 2.51
N THR A 82 16.28 -5.92 3.49
CA THR A 82 15.80 -4.66 4.11
C THR A 82 15.71 -3.51 3.10
N PHE A 83 16.72 -3.34 2.24
CA PHE A 83 16.70 -2.33 1.18
C PHE A 83 15.54 -2.57 0.22
N MET A 84 15.38 -3.80 -0.25
CA MET A 84 14.31 -4.18 -1.18
C MET A 84 12.91 -3.99 -0.58
N PHE A 85 12.75 -4.26 0.72
CA PHE A 85 11.51 -4.01 1.45
C PHE A 85 11.15 -2.52 1.48
N VAL A 86 12.11 -1.66 1.86
CA VAL A 86 11.91 -0.20 1.87
C VAL A 86 11.65 0.33 0.47
N PHE A 87 12.39 -0.17 -0.52
CA PHE A 87 12.22 0.21 -1.92
C PHE A 87 10.84 -0.20 -2.46
N LEU A 88 10.37 -1.42 -2.18
CA LEU A 88 9.01 -1.83 -2.47
C LEU A 88 7.99 -0.85 -1.88
N TYR A 89 8.07 -0.59 -0.57
CA TYR A 89 7.10 0.24 0.13
C TYR A 89 7.03 1.65 -0.45
N LEU A 90 8.17 2.33 -0.58
CA LEU A 90 8.23 3.71 -1.07
C LEU A 90 7.85 3.82 -2.54
N SER A 91 8.37 2.92 -3.40
CA SER A 91 8.02 2.92 -4.82
C SER A 91 6.54 2.64 -5.05
N SER A 92 5.92 1.82 -4.20
CA SER A 92 4.49 1.52 -4.28
C SER A 92 3.62 2.73 -3.93
N ILE A 93 3.99 3.53 -2.92
CA ILE A 93 3.30 4.79 -2.61
C ILE A 93 3.37 5.73 -3.82
N ALA A 94 4.57 5.88 -4.42
CA ALA A 94 4.72 6.73 -5.60
C ALA A 94 3.93 6.22 -6.81
N ALA A 95 4.04 4.91 -7.13
CA ALA A 95 3.37 4.27 -8.25
C ALA A 95 1.83 4.37 -8.14
N ALA A 96 1.29 4.16 -6.93
CA ALA A 96 -0.13 4.28 -6.64
C ALA A 96 -0.68 5.68 -6.94
N ASN A 97 0.14 6.72 -6.81
CA ASN A 97 -0.24 8.11 -7.07
C ASN A 97 -0.09 8.55 -8.54
N ILE A 98 0.48 7.72 -9.43
CA ILE A 98 0.69 8.09 -10.85
C ILE A 98 -0.64 8.31 -11.58
N SER A 99 -1.60 7.40 -11.41
CA SER A 99 -2.91 7.52 -12.03
C SER A 99 -3.68 8.73 -11.50
N THR A 100 -3.67 8.93 -10.19
CA THR A 100 -4.24 10.10 -9.52
C THR A 100 -3.62 11.41 -10.07
N TYR A 101 -2.30 11.43 -10.26
CA TYR A 101 -1.62 12.59 -10.86
C TYR A 101 -2.12 12.85 -12.27
N LYS A 102 -2.18 11.84 -13.13
CA LYS A 102 -2.65 12.00 -14.51
C LYS A 102 -4.08 12.53 -14.58
N LYS A 103 -4.94 12.09 -13.68
CA LYS A 103 -6.37 12.42 -13.66
C LYS A 103 -6.65 13.82 -13.09
N TYR A 104 -5.91 14.24 -12.05
CA TYR A 104 -6.24 15.42 -11.25
C TYR A 104 -5.21 16.55 -11.27
N ASN A 105 -4.16 16.49 -12.12
CA ASN A 105 -3.11 17.52 -12.16
C ASN A 105 -3.57 18.90 -12.66
N THR A 106 -4.82 19.02 -13.12
CA THR A 106 -5.47 20.29 -13.49
C THR A 106 -6.54 20.73 -12.49
N VAL A 107 -6.78 19.95 -11.42
CA VAL A 107 -7.85 20.20 -10.44
C VAL A 107 -7.24 20.70 -9.12
N PRO A 108 -7.30 22.04 -8.82
CA PRO A 108 -6.64 22.60 -7.65
C PRO A 108 -7.16 22.08 -6.30
N SER A 109 -8.45 21.73 -6.24
CA SER A 109 -9.12 21.29 -5.01
C SER A 109 -8.91 19.83 -4.65
N TYR A 110 -8.34 19.01 -5.56
CA TYR A 110 -8.16 17.58 -5.29
C TYR A 110 -6.93 17.31 -4.42
N ASN A 111 -7.15 16.56 -3.34
CA ASN A 111 -6.09 16.10 -2.44
C ASN A 111 -6.20 14.59 -2.21
N ALA A 112 -5.06 13.94 -2.03
CA ALA A 112 -4.96 12.55 -1.62
C ALA A 112 -3.89 12.38 -0.53
N LEU A 113 -4.12 11.42 0.35
CA LEU A 113 -3.18 11.07 1.42
C LEU A 113 -3.39 9.61 1.86
N GLY A 114 -2.40 9.05 2.52
CA GLY A 114 -2.45 7.71 3.10
C GLY A 114 -1.29 6.82 2.65
N ALA A 115 -0.85 5.96 3.57
CA ALA A 115 0.12 4.91 3.32
C ALA A 115 -0.44 3.76 2.47
N SER A 116 -1.76 3.76 2.20
CA SER A 116 -2.52 2.60 1.75
C SER A 116 -2.04 1.98 0.44
N GLY A 117 -1.49 2.76 -0.50
CA GLY A 117 -0.85 2.22 -1.72
C GLY A 117 0.35 1.33 -1.40
N GLY A 118 1.21 1.77 -0.47
CA GLY A 118 2.34 0.98 0.04
C GLY A 118 1.88 -0.22 0.87
N VAL A 119 0.87 -0.03 1.73
CA VAL A 119 0.29 -1.09 2.57
C VAL A 119 -0.33 -2.19 1.71
N SER A 120 -1.10 -1.81 0.67
CA SER A 120 -1.67 -2.76 -0.29
C SER A 120 -0.58 -3.57 -1.01
N ALA A 121 0.52 -2.91 -1.43
CA ALA A 121 1.64 -3.62 -2.04
C ALA A 121 2.27 -4.65 -1.10
N ILE A 122 2.44 -4.32 0.18
CA ILE A 122 2.96 -5.24 1.20
C ILE A 122 2.03 -6.46 1.36
N VAL A 123 0.72 -6.24 1.47
CA VAL A 123 -0.27 -7.35 1.57
C VAL A 123 -0.20 -8.25 0.35
N PHE A 124 -0.17 -7.67 -0.86
CA PHE A 124 -0.12 -8.47 -2.08
C PHE A 124 1.23 -9.16 -2.32
N THR A 125 2.31 -8.60 -1.80
CA THR A 125 3.59 -9.31 -1.72
C THR A 125 3.49 -10.51 -0.76
N ALA A 126 2.86 -10.37 0.41
CA ALA A 126 2.65 -11.47 1.34
C ALA A 126 1.83 -12.61 0.69
N ILE A 127 0.78 -12.28 -0.08
CA ILE A 127 -0.02 -13.26 -0.84
C ILE A 127 0.85 -14.07 -1.80
N LEU A 128 1.83 -13.46 -2.46
CA LEU A 128 2.72 -14.19 -3.38
C LEU A 128 3.59 -15.23 -2.66
N PHE A 129 3.98 -14.96 -1.42
CA PHE A 129 4.82 -15.89 -0.63
C PHE A 129 3.99 -16.98 0.05
N ASP A 130 2.83 -16.63 0.61
CA ASP A 130 1.97 -17.55 1.33
C ASP A 130 0.48 -17.26 1.04
N PRO A 131 -0.05 -17.75 -0.12
CA PRO A 131 -1.40 -17.47 -0.56
C PRO A 131 -2.48 -18.10 0.33
N PHE A 132 -2.16 -19.20 1.01
CA PHE A 132 -3.10 -19.96 1.79
C PHE A 132 -2.98 -19.73 3.30
N GLN A 133 -2.15 -18.77 3.72
CA GLN A 133 -2.15 -18.33 5.09
C GLN A 133 -3.57 -17.93 5.51
N MET A 134 -4.02 -18.50 6.62
CA MET A 134 -5.32 -18.18 7.17
C MET A 134 -5.26 -16.83 7.89
N VAL A 135 -6.11 -15.90 7.46
CA VAL A 135 -6.23 -14.57 8.06
C VAL A 135 -7.65 -14.33 8.54
N MET A 136 -7.76 -13.53 9.58
CA MET A 136 -9.03 -13.05 10.12
C MET A 136 -9.12 -11.54 9.91
N ILE A 137 -10.23 -11.08 9.36
CA ILE A 137 -10.49 -9.62 9.24
C ILE A 137 -11.34 -9.21 10.43
N PHE A 138 -10.71 -8.56 11.39
CA PHE A 138 -11.42 -8.02 12.54
C PHE A 138 -12.52 -7.01 12.09
N PRO A 139 -13.76 -7.09 12.65
CA PRO A 139 -14.18 -7.92 13.77
C PRO A 139 -14.83 -9.28 13.38
N ILE A 140 -14.68 -9.73 12.15
CA ILE A 140 -15.32 -10.95 11.65
C ILE A 140 -14.49 -12.17 12.07
N PRO A 141 -15.00 -13.05 12.98
CA PRO A 141 -14.21 -14.18 13.51
C PRO A 141 -14.18 -15.38 12.56
N ILE A 142 -14.08 -15.11 11.25
CA ILE A 142 -13.98 -16.13 10.21
C ILE A 142 -12.57 -16.08 9.63
N HIS A 143 -11.90 -17.24 9.62
CA HIS A 143 -10.60 -17.40 8.98
C HIS A 143 -10.78 -17.86 7.54
N PHE A 144 -10.05 -17.25 6.63
CA PHE A 144 -10.04 -17.64 5.22
C PHE A 144 -8.65 -17.41 4.60
N PRO A 145 -8.34 -18.12 3.50
CA PRO A 145 -7.06 -17.98 2.82
C PRO A 145 -6.82 -16.56 2.33
N LEU A 146 -5.60 -16.06 2.55
CA LEU A 146 -5.21 -14.68 2.21
C LEU A 146 -5.41 -14.36 0.71
N VAL A 147 -5.23 -15.35 -0.18
CA VAL A 147 -5.47 -15.18 -1.61
C VAL A 147 -6.91 -14.84 -1.94
N LEU A 148 -7.90 -15.39 -1.21
CA LEU A 148 -9.31 -15.06 -1.42
C LEU A 148 -9.61 -13.61 -1.03
N PHE A 149 -9.02 -13.15 0.09
CA PHE A 149 -9.06 -11.73 0.44
C PHE A 149 -8.48 -10.86 -0.69
N GLY A 150 -7.30 -11.23 -1.20
CA GLY A 150 -6.63 -10.50 -2.26
C GLY A 150 -7.49 -10.37 -3.52
N VAL A 151 -8.08 -11.46 -3.99
CA VAL A 151 -8.97 -11.45 -5.17
C VAL A 151 -10.17 -10.54 -4.93
N GLY A 152 -10.87 -10.70 -3.80
CA GLY A 152 -12.02 -9.86 -3.45
C GLY A 152 -11.65 -8.37 -3.33
N TYR A 153 -10.50 -8.07 -2.72
CA TYR A 153 -10.00 -6.71 -2.57
C TYR A 153 -9.65 -6.05 -3.92
N LEU A 154 -9.02 -6.77 -4.85
CA LEU A 154 -8.73 -6.24 -6.19
C LEU A 154 -10.02 -5.94 -6.97
N ILE A 155 -10.98 -6.88 -6.96
CA ILE A 155 -12.27 -6.69 -7.61
C ILE A 155 -12.99 -5.47 -7.02
N TYR A 156 -13.06 -5.38 -5.71
CA TYR A 156 -13.68 -4.26 -5.01
C TYR A 156 -12.98 -2.92 -5.33
N SER A 157 -11.65 -2.88 -5.22
CA SER A 157 -10.88 -1.65 -5.48
C SER A 157 -11.02 -1.19 -6.94
N TYR A 158 -10.99 -2.12 -7.90
CA TYR A 158 -11.22 -1.82 -9.32
C TYR A 158 -12.64 -1.29 -9.57
N TYR A 159 -13.66 -1.96 -9.01
CA TYR A 159 -15.04 -1.55 -9.17
C TYR A 159 -15.28 -0.15 -8.58
N MET A 160 -14.79 0.10 -7.37
CA MET A 160 -14.96 1.38 -6.69
C MET A 160 -14.14 2.50 -7.35
N SER A 161 -12.97 2.21 -7.94
CA SER A 161 -12.16 3.22 -8.66
C SER A 161 -12.89 3.82 -9.87
N ASN A 162 -13.86 3.08 -10.44
CA ASN A 162 -14.67 3.52 -11.58
C ASN A 162 -15.99 4.22 -11.16
N ARG A 163 -16.30 4.26 -9.85
CA ARG A 163 -17.48 4.96 -9.35
C ARG A 163 -17.10 6.37 -8.90
N SER A 164 -17.83 7.37 -9.39
CA SER A 164 -17.66 8.75 -8.96
C SER A 164 -18.38 9.00 -7.62
N GLY A 165 -17.64 9.44 -6.60
CA GLY A 165 -18.23 10.16 -5.46
C GLY A 165 -18.90 9.33 -4.37
N SER A 166 -18.58 8.04 -4.18
CA SER A 166 -19.23 7.25 -3.14
C SER A 166 -18.60 7.38 -1.75
N ASP A 167 -17.31 7.66 -1.67
CA ASP A 167 -16.55 7.86 -0.43
C ASP A 167 -15.28 8.68 -0.68
N ASN A 168 -14.55 9.00 0.41
CA ASN A 168 -13.29 9.76 0.35
C ASN A 168 -12.06 8.84 0.22
N ILE A 169 -12.24 7.59 -0.23
CA ILE A 169 -11.16 6.61 -0.34
C ILE A 169 -10.59 6.62 -1.77
N ASN A 170 -9.26 6.69 -1.89
CA ASN A 170 -8.59 6.56 -3.17
C ASN A 170 -8.43 5.08 -3.57
N HIS A 171 -9.54 4.46 -4.02
CA HIS A 171 -9.56 3.04 -4.45
C HIS A 171 -8.61 2.76 -5.61
N GLU A 172 -8.37 3.75 -6.46
CA GLU A 172 -7.43 3.66 -7.57
C GLU A 172 -6.00 3.46 -7.07
N ALA A 173 -5.60 4.19 -6.02
CA ALA A 173 -4.29 4.01 -5.39
C ALA A 173 -4.16 2.63 -4.71
N HIS A 174 -5.23 2.10 -4.13
CA HIS A 174 -5.25 0.74 -3.58
C HIS A 174 -5.02 -0.31 -4.66
N PHE A 175 -5.73 -0.21 -5.77
CA PHE A 175 -5.61 -1.14 -6.89
C PHE A 175 -4.18 -1.11 -7.49
N TYR A 176 -3.67 0.07 -7.85
CA TYR A 176 -2.34 0.18 -8.43
C TYR A 176 -1.22 -0.15 -7.44
N GLY A 177 -1.39 0.14 -6.15
CA GLY A 177 -0.48 -0.29 -5.11
C GLY A 177 -0.38 -1.82 -5.02
N SER A 178 -1.53 -2.50 -5.03
CA SER A 178 -1.60 -3.98 -5.04
C SER A 178 -0.87 -4.57 -6.25
N LEU A 179 -1.17 -4.07 -7.45
CA LEU A 179 -0.50 -4.51 -8.69
C LEU A 179 1.00 -4.25 -8.65
N HIS A 180 1.42 -3.09 -8.11
CA HIS A 180 2.84 -2.78 -7.98
C HIS A 180 3.56 -3.79 -7.08
N GLY A 181 2.97 -4.19 -5.95
CA GLY A 181 3.54 -5.21 -5.07
C GLY A 181 3.80 -6.54 -5.78
N ILE A 182 2.82 -7.00 -6.57
CA ILE A 182 2.94 -8.22 -7.39
C ILE A 182 4.05 -8.07 -8.42
N ILE A 183 3.97 -7.02 -9.25
CA ILE A 183 4.88 -6.80 -10.37
C ILE A 183 6.31 -6.61 -9.87
N PHE A 184 6.52 -5.78 -8.84
CA PHE A 184 7.82 -5.53 -8.25
C PHE A 184 8.47 -6.83 -7.75
N THR A 185 7.73 -7.61 -6.95
CA THR A 185 8.27 -8.85 -6.38
C THR A 185 8.66 -9.85 -7.46
N ILE A 186 7.79 -10.08 -8.46
CA ILE A 186 8.06 -11.00 -9.56
C ILE A 186 9.20 -10.49 -10.46
N ALA A 187 9.28 -9.19 -10.73
CA ALA A 187 10.33 -8.61 -11.56
C ALA A 187 11.73 -8.79 -10.95
N PHE A 188 11.85 -8.63 -9.62
CA PHE A 188 13.14 -8.81 -8.93
C PHE A 188 13.43 -10.25 -8.47
N LYS A 189 12.39 -11.09 -8.33
CA LYS A 189 12.46 -12.50 -7.94
C LYS A 189 11.40 -13.34 -8.66
N PRO A 190 11.62 -13.71 -9.93
CA PRO A 190 10.66 -14.50 -10.73
C PRO A 190 10.33 -15.85 -10.11
N GLU A 191 11.23 -16.42 -9.28
CA GLU A 191 11.03 -17.69 -8.61
C GLU A 191 9.84 -17.63 -7.63
N VAL A 192 9.57 -16.47 -7.03
CA VAL A 192 8.43 -16.26 -6.14
C VAL A 192 7.12 -16.42 -6.90
N GLY A 193 7.02 -15.87 -8.13
CA GLY A 193 5.84 -16.06 -8.98
C GLY A 193 5.62 -17.54 -9.37
N LYS A 194 6.69 -18.26 -9.69
CA LYS A 194 6.63 -19.71 -9.98
C LYS A 194 6.16 -20.50 -8.76
N ALA A 195 6.72 -20.19 -7.59
CA ALA A 195 6.33 -20.83 -6.34
C ALA A 195 4.86 -20.58 -5.98
N PHE A 196 4.38 -19.34 -6.17
CA PHE A 196 2.97 -18.99 -6.00
C PHE A 196 2.06 -19.86 -6.87
N ILE A 197 2.35 -19.98 -8.17
CA ILE A 197 1.56 -20.81 -9.10
C ILE A 197 1.56 -22.27 -8.64
N SER A 198 2.71 -22.81 -8.25
CA SER A 198 2.80 -24.18 -7.75
C SER A 198 1.97 -24.41 -6.49
N GLN A 199 2.00 -23.46 -5.54
CA GLN A 199 1.17 -23.53 -4.33
C GLN A 199 -0.32 -23.55 -4.66
N VAL A 200 -0.76 -22.69 -5.62
CA VAL A 200 -2.17 -22.63 -6.04
C VAL A 200 -2.59 -23.95 -6.70
N ILE A 201 -1.78 -24.53 -7.60
CA ILE A 201 -2.09 -25.81 -8.25
C ILE A 201 -2.20 -26.92 -7.21
N ASN A 202 -1.22 -27.04 -6.32
CA ASN A 202 -1.18 -28.09 -5.30
C ASN A 202 -2.31 -27.99 -4.26
N TRP A 203 -2.91 -26.82 -4.08
CA TRP A 203 -4.05 -26.64 -3.19
C TRP A 203 -5.33 -27.30 -3.74
N PHE A 204 -5.46 -27.41 -5.06
CA PHE A 204 -6.63 -27.98 -5.73
C PHE A 204 -6.41 -29.42 -6.23
N SER A 205 -5.20 -30.00 -6.02
CA SER A 205 -4.85 -31.39 -6.36
C SER A 205 -5.12 -32.31 -5.19
#